data_c86368dff01756f5073ca5b954cda53f
#
_entry.id   c86368dff01756f5073ca5b954cda53f
#
_cell.length_a   1.000
_cell.length_b   1.000
_cell.length_c   1.000
_cell.angle_alpha   90.00
_cell.angle_beta   90.00
_cell.angle_gamma   90.00
#
_symmetry.space_group_name_H-M   'P 1'
#
loop_
_entity.id
_entity.type
_entity.pdbx_description
1 polymer ?
#
loop_
_entity_poly.entity_id
_entity_poly.type
_entity_poly.pdbx_seq_one_letter_code
_entity_poly.pdbx_strand_id
1 'polypeptide(L)' 'ALEEGSTNQTKEELVQMAQRQQKFIQGLQAALVRIDNKTYGIDRITGELIPKERLRIVPHATLSVASKQANKDH' A
#
# COMPACT_ATOMS: atom_id res chain seq x y z
N ALA A 1 28.35 11.55 -10.66
CA ALA A 1 28.57 10.12 -10.52
C ALA A 1 28.17 9.66 -9.13
N LEU A 2 27.68 8.46 -9.06
CA LEU A 2 27.34 7.89 -7.77
C LEU A 2 28.61 7.62 -6.99
N GLU A 3 28.63 8.07 -5.76
CA GLU A 3 29.76 7.87 -4.91
C GLU A 3 29.89 6.41 -4.53
N GLU A 4 31.11 5.98 -4.35
CA GLU A 4 31.35 4.60 -3.93
C GLU A 4 30.70 4.31 -2.58
N GLY A 5 30.74 5.27 -1.67
CA GLY A 5 30.07 5.12 -0.40
C GLY A 5 28.58 4.91 -0.55
N SER A 6 27.97 5.69 -1.44
CA SER A 6 26.57 5.54 -1.76
C SER A 6 26.29 4.18 -2.37
N THR A 7 27.18 3.73 -3.24
CA THR A 7 27.00 2.45 -3.90
C THR A 7 27.01 1.29 -2.87
N ASN A 8 27.98 1.32 -1.97
CA ASN A 8 28.07 0.27 -0.96
C ASN A 8 26.87 0.25 -0.02
N GLN A 9 26.44 1.42 0.38
CA GLN A 9 25.32 1.55 1.30
C GLN A 9 24.00 1.21 0.60
N THR A 10 23.89 1.58 -0.66
CA THR A 10 22.62 1.58 -1.34
C THR A 10 22.26 0.27 -2.00
N LYS A 11 23.16 -0.69 -2.08
CA LYS A 11 22.85 -1.94 -2.75
C LYS A 11 21.65 -2.63 -2.10
N GLU A 12 21.71 -2.82 -0.79
CA GLU A 12 20.59 -3.40 -0.06
C GLU A 12 19.41 -2.47 0.01
N GLU A 13 19.68 -1.18 0.17
CA GLU A 13 18.62 -0.19 0.23
C GLU A 13 17.85 -0.11 -1.08
N LEU A 14 18.55 -0.19 -2.20
CA LEU A 14 17.89 -0.18 -3.51
C LEU A 14 17.03 -1.41 -3.70
N VAL A 15 17.48 -2.56 -3.25
CA VAL A 15 16.69 -3.78 -3.32
C VAL A 15 15.43 -3.64 -2.48
N GLN A 16 15.57 -3.12 -1.27
CA GLN A 16 14.40 -2.90 -0.40
C GLN A 16 13.43 -1.89 -0.98
N MET A 17 13.96 -0.82 -1.56
CA MET A 17 13.11 0.17 -2.21
C MET A 17 12.38 -0.43 -3.40
N ALA A 18 13.07 -1.21 -4.21
CA ALA A 18 12.45 -1.86 -5.35
C ALA A 18 11.35 -2.81 -4.90
N GLN A 19 11.57 -3.56 -3.83
CA GLN A 19 10.56 -4.47 -3.30
C GLN A 19 9.34 -3.72 -2.78
N ARG A 20 9.56 -2.59 -2.09
CA ARG A 20 8.45 -1.79 -1.60
C ARG A 20 7.64 -1.20 -2.75
N GLN A 21 8.34 -0.72 -3.78
CA GLN A 21 7.66 -0.18 -4.95
C GLN A 21 6.90 -1.26 -5.69
N GLN A 22 7.47 -2.45 -5.77
CA GLN A 22 6.79 -3.58 -6.39
C GLN A 22 5.49 -3.90 -5.68
N LYS A 23 5.52 -3.94 -4.36
CA LYS A 23 4.31 -4.17 -3.56
C LYS A 23 3.30 -3.06 -3.75
N PHE A 24 3.77 -1.83 -3.83
CA PHE A 24 2.89 -0.69 -4.06
C PHE A 24 2.20 -0.79 -5.41
N ILE A 25 2.95 -1.13 -6.43
CA ILE A 25 2.40 -1.32 -7.78
C ILE A 25 1.38 -2.45 -7.77
N GLN A 26 1.68 -3.56 -7.14
CA GLN A 26 0.75 -4.67 -7.02
C GLN A 26 -0.52 -4.25 -6.30
N GLY A 27 -0.38 -3.45 -5.25
CA GLY A 27 -1.52 -2.91 -4.53
C GLY A 27 -2.40 -2.03 -5.41
N LEU A 28 -1.78 -1.19 -6.23
CA LEU A 28 -2.52 -0.35 -7.17
C LEU A 28 -3.21 -1.16 -8.25
N GLN A 29 -2.55 -2.19 -8.75
CA GLN A 29 -3.16 -3.08 -9.74
C GLN A 29 -4.38 -3.79 -9.15
N ALA A 30 -4.27 -4.25 -7.92
CA ALA A 30 -5.40 -4.86 -7.23
C ALA A 30 -6.53 -3.85 -7.02
N ALA A 31 -6.18 -2.59 -6.75
CA ALA A 31 -7.19 -1.55 -6.61
C ALA A 31 -7.97 -1.33 -7.90
N LEU A 32 -7.28 -1.38 -9.04
CA LEU A 32 -7.96 -1.26 -10.33
C LEU A 32 -8.94 -2.40 -10.55
N VAL A 33 -8.58 -3.61 -10.14
CA VAL A 33 -9.50 -4.76 -10.23
C VAL A 33 -10.72 -4.51 -9.36
N ARG A 34 -10.52 -3.98 -8.16
CA ARG A 34 -11.65 -3.68 -7.27
C ARG A 34 -12.56 -2.60 -7.84
N ILE A 35 -11.99 -1.62 -8.54
CA ILE A 35 -12.80 -0.61 -9.22
C ILE A 35 -13.68 -1.28 -10.28
N ASP A 36 -13.10 -2.16 -11.07
CA ASP A 36 -13.87 -2.90 -12.09
C ASP A 36 -14.98 -3.75 -11.46
N ASN A 37 -14.68 -4.36 -10.32
CA ASN A 37 -15.65 -5.21 -9.61
C ASN A 37 -16.59 -4.41 -8.71
N LYS A 38 -16.44 -3.09 -8.68
CA LYS A 38 -17.27 -2.20 -7.86
C LYS A 38 -17.14 -2.49 -6.36
N THR A 39 -15.97 -2.93 -5.94
CA THR A 39 -15.66 -3.19 -4.53
C THR A 39 -14.58 -2.26 -3.99
N TYR A 40 -14.17 -1.29 -4.79
CA TYR A 40 -13.15 -0.34 -4.38
C TYR A 40 -13.65 0.55 -3.24
N GLY A 41 -12.76 0.81 -2.28
CA GLY A 41 -13.08 1.71 -1.17
C GLY A 41 -13.92 1.08 -0.08
N ILE A 42 -14.07 -0.24 -0.10
CA ILE A 42 -14.85 -0.96 0.91
C ILE A 42 -13.87 -1.68 1.83
N ASP A 43 -14.07 -1.46 3.14
CA ASP A 43 -13.26 -2.12 4.18
C ASP A 43 -13.59 -3.62 4.15
N ARG A 44 -12.56 -4.44 3.96
CA ARG A 44 -12.77 -5.89 3.80
C ARG A 44 -13.15 -6.59 5.10
N ILE A 45 -13.02 -5.90 6.23
CA ILE A 45 -13.42 -6.47 7.53
C ILE A 45 -14.85 -6.08 7.89
N THR A 46 -15.17 -4.80 7.76
CA THR A 46 -16.48 -4.27 8.18
C THR A 46 -17.50 -4.21 7.06
N GLY A 47 -17.05 -4.18 5.81
CA GLY A 47 -17.94 -3.98 4.67
C GLY A 47 -18.41 -2.56 4.50
N GLU A 48 -17.89 -1.63 5.31
CA GLU A 48 -18.25 -0.22 5.23
C GLU A 48 -17.28 0.54 4.35
N LEU A 49 -17.68 1.73 3.93
CA LEU A 49 -16.82 2.54 3.06
C LEU A 49 -15.62 3.05 3.84
N ILE A 50 -14.46 3.01 3.20
CA ILE A 50 -13.24 3.61 3.74
C ILE A 50 -13.34 5.12 3.51
N PRO A 51 -12.97 5.94 4.51
CA PRO A 51 -12.99 7.40 4.34
C PRO A 51 -12.16 7.87 3.15
N LYS A 52 -12.65 8.88 2.46
CA LYS A 52 -11.96 9.41 1.27
C LYS A 52 -10.57 9.91 1.60
N GLU A 53 -10.39 10.50 2.77
CA GLU A 53 -9.08 11.00 3.18
C GLU A 53 -8.06 9.89 3.25
N ARG A 54 -8.48 8.73 3.73
CA ARG A 54 -7.62 7.55 3.78
C ARG A 54 -7.24 7.09 2.39
N LEU A 55 -8.22 7.07 1.47
CA LEU A 55 -7.98 6.62 0.11
C LEU A 55 -7.11 7.59 -0.68
N ARG A 56 -7.15 8.88 -0.35
CA ARG A 56 -6.27 9.85 -0.99
C ARG A 56 -4.81 9.62 -0.63
N ILE A 57 -4.57 9.20 0.60
CA ILE A 57 -3.22 8.95 1.10
C ILE A 57 -2.76 7.54 0.72
N VAL A 58 -3.65 6.57 0.84
CA VAL A 58 -3.37 5.17 0.54
C VAL A 58 -4.42 4.67 -0.45
N PRO A 59 -4.24 4.93 -1.74
CA PRO A 59 -5.28 4.62 -2.74
C PRO A 59 -5.58 3.13 -2.87
N HIS A 60 -4.66 2.26 -2.45
CA HIS A 60 -4.86 0.82 -2.50
C HIS A 60 -5.31 0.24 -1.17
N ALA A 61 -5.76 1.08 -0.24
CA ALA A 61 -6.19 0.61 1.07
C ALA A 61 -7.40 -0.31 0.98
N THR A 62 -7.37 -1.38 1.75
CA THR A 62 -8.50 -2.31 1.89
C THR A 62 -9.05 -2.30 3.31
N LEU A 63 -8.48 -1.49 4.17
CA LEU A 63 -8.88 -1.35 5.57
C LEU A 63 -8.96 0.11 5.94
N SER A 64 -9.95 0.46 6.73
CA SER A 64 -9.97 1.78 7.38
C SER A 64 -8.87 1.80 8.45
N VAL A 65 -8.59 3.01 8.96
CA VAL A 65 -7.60 3.13 10.03
C VAL A 65 -8.05 2.34 11.25
N ALA A 66 -9.32 2.41 11.58
CA ALA A 66 -9.87 1.69 12.73
C ALA A 66 -9.70 0.17 12.57
N SER A 67 -10.03 -0.36 11.38
CA SER A 67 -9.88 -1.80 11.14
C SER A 67 -8.43 -2.23 11.15
N LYS A 68 -7.56 -1.39 10.60
CA LYS A 68 -6.14 -1.70 10.56
C LYS A 68 -5.56 -1.75 11.98
N GLN A 69 -5.97 -0.83 12.84
CA GLN A 69 -5.50 -0.81 14.22
C GLN A 69 -6.04 -2.01 15.00
N ALA A 70 -7.30 -2.34 14.81
CA ALA A 70 -7.88 -3.51 15.46
C ALA A 70 -7.18 -4.79 15.01
N ASN A 71 -6.89 -4.91 13.72
CA ASN A 71 -6.21 -6.07 13.19
C ASN A 71 -4.76 -6.16 13.68
N LYS A 72 -4.14 -5.02 13.92
CA LYS A 72 -2.78 -4.97 14.40
C LYS A 72 -2.64 -5.46 15.83
N ASP A 73 -3.70 -5.32 16.62
CA ASP A 73 -3.69 -5.72 18.01
C ASP A 73 -3.79 -7.23 18.20
N HIS A 74 -3.98 -7.96 17.13
CA HIS A 74 -3.95 -9.41 17.14
C HIS A 74 -2.53 -9.90 16.85
#